data_647d83985504d0b3347ce1cc3a1bdbf0
#
_entry.id   647d83985504d0b3347ce1cc3a1bdbf0
#
_cell.length_a   1.000
_cell.length_b   1.000
_cell.length_c   1.000
_cell.angle_alpha   90.00
_cell.angle_beta   90.00
_cell.angle_gamma   90.00
#
_symmetry.space_group_name_H-M   'P 1'
#
loop_
_entity.id
_entity.type
_entity.pdbx_description
1 polymer ?
#
loop_
_entity_poly.entity_id
_entity_poly.type
_entity_poly.pdbx_seq_one_letter_code
_entity_poly.pdbx_strand_id
1 'polypeptide(L)'
;MLEDIKESILNFITSRIFVLVVIFLAFFGIMMSRIFYLQIINGQNYADSFTMRIKREVSLPGTRGRIYDRNGQVLADNVLSYSVTMEDNGTYKSAREKQSTLNRTVLKVIDIVESHGDNVIGDFGIVYQNGSYTYTQEGRALLRFKADIYGYSSIDDLKPEEYVATADEMIEYLCGKKKFWISPDLYTEEQIKEYKVPTDLTPEQILKLVTIRYAISSNSFKCISFRAIDIICFL
;
A
#
# COMPACT_ATOMS: atom_id res chain seq x y z
N MET A 1 71.56 23.11 9.56
CA MET A 1 70.21 22.61 10.01
C MET A 1 69.06 23.49 9.54
N LEU A 2 69.00 24.79 9.81
CA LEU A 2 67.92 25.67 9.34
C LEU A 2 67.98 25.90 7.84
N GLU A 3 69.17 26.03 7.23
CA GLU A 3 69.35 26.17 5.78
C GLU A 3 69.06 24.88 5.04
N ASP A 4 69.41 23.73 5.59
CA ASP A 4 69.11 22.41 4.98
C ASP A 4 67.61 22.15 4.94
N ILE A 5 66.88 22.57 5.97
CA ILE A 5 65.42 22.50 6.04
C ILE A 5 64.79 23.40 4.99
N LYS A 6 65.34 24.60 4.80
CA LYS A 6 64.88 25.60 3.84
C LYS A 6 65.06 25.13 2.38
N GLU A 7 66.22 24.53 2.09
CA GLU A 7 66.44 23.91 0.77
C GLU A 7 65.53 22.71 0.50
N SER A 8 65.29 21.85 1.51
CA SER A 8 64.37 20.71 1.38
C SER A 8 62.94 21.18 1.12
N ILE A 9 62.48 22.24 1.81
CA ILE A 9 61.13 22.81 1.58
C ILE A 9 61.03 23.43 0.18
N LEU A 10 62.07 24.16 -0.25
CA LEU A 10 62.10 24.77 -1.61
C LEU A 10 62.09 23.72 -2.72
N ASN A 11 62.87 22.65 -2.54
CA ASN A 11 62.88 21.52 -3.49
C ASN A 11 61.54 20.73 -3.52
N PHE A 12 60.87 20.65 -2.37
CA PHE A 12 59.52 20.05 -2.30
C PHE A 12 58.47 20.91 -3.02
N ILE A 13 58.49 22.22 -2.80
CA ILE A 13 57.58 23.20 -3.40
C ILE A 13 57.75 23.23 -4.93
N THR A 14 58.96 23.11 -5.44
CA THR A 14 59.27 23.06 -6.88
C THR A 14 59.12 21.70 -7.51
N SER A 15 58.79 20.68 -6.73
CA SER A 15 58.58 19.33 -7.23
C SER A 15 57.28 19.20 -8.03
N ARG A 16 57.28 18.36 -9.08
CA ARG A 16 56.06 18.05 -9.86
C ARG A 16 54.96 17.43 -8.98
N ILE A 17 55.32 16.73 -7.89
CA ILE A 17 54.42 16.14 -6.93
C ILE A 17 53.66 17.21 -6.15
N PHE A 18 54.34 18.32 -5.75
CA PHE A 18 53.68 19.40 -5.05
C PHE A 18 52.58 20.07 -5.91
N VAL A 19 52.85 20.28 -7.19
CA VAL A 19 51.85 20.83 -8.11
C VAL A 19 50.62 19.91 -8.20
N LEU A 20 50.83 18.58 -8.29
CA LEU A 20 49.75 17.61 -8.30
C LEU A 20 48.93 17.62 -7.02
N VAL A 21 49.61 17.72 -5.86
CA VAL A 21 48.93 17.80 -4.53
C VAL A 21 48.08 19.08 -4.45
N VAL A 22 48.62 20.22 -4.90
CA VAL A 22 47.85 21.47 -4.90
C VAL A 22 46.61 21.42 -5.80
N ILE A 23 46.75 20.82 -7.00
CA ILE A 23 45.64 20.64 -7.92
C ILE A 23 44.60 19.70 -7.28
N PHE A 24 45.03 18.58 -6.65
CA PHE A 24 44.14 17.65 -5.98
C PHE A 24 43.38 18.31 -4.82
N LEU A 25 44.08 19.10 -3.99
CA LEU A 25 43.44 19.81 -2.86
C LEU A 25 42.44 20.87 -3.36
N ALA A 26 42.74 21.53 -4.47
CA ALA A 26 41.84 22.51 -5.09
C ALA A 26 40.53 21.80 -5.57
N PHE A 27 40.66 20.69 -6.27
CA PHE A 27 39.49 19.89 -6.68
C PHE A 27 38.71 19.34 -5.48
N PHE A 28 39.41 18.84 -4.48
CA PHE A 28 38.77 18.36 -3.25
C PHE A 28 38.00 19.48 -2.54
N GLY A 29 38.58 20.66 -2.43
CA GLY A 29 37.90 21.83 -1.87
C GLY A 29 36.64 22.23 -2.63
N ILE A 30 36.70 22.19 -3.97
CA ILE A 30 35.52 22.46 -4.81
C ILE A 30 34.44 21.40 -4.59
N MET A 31 34.80 20.13 -4.55
CA MET A 31 33.84 19.05 -4.30
C MET A 31 33.20 19.13 -2.90
N MET A 32 34.00 19.39 -1.86
CA MET A 32 33.51 19.56 -0.50
C MET A 32 32.56 20.76 -0.38
N SER A 33 32.92 21.90 -1.00
CA SER A 33 32.04 23.06 -1.07
C SER A 33 30.71 22.74 -1.76
N ARG A 34 30.74 21.96 -2.83
CA ARG A 34 29.54 21.57 -3.56
C ARG A 34 28.65 20.63 -2.75
N ILE A 35 29.24 19.65 -2.04
CA ILE A 35 28.52 18.74 -1.16
C ILE A 35 27.89 19.52 0.00
N PHE A 36 28.64 20.43 0.63
CA PHE A 36 28.14 21.28 1.71
C PHE A 36 26.93 22.10 1.24
N TYR A 37 27.03 22.74 0.09
CA TYR A 37 25.96 23.53 -0.49
C TYR A 37 24.71 22.69 -0.75
N LEU A 38 24.86 21.48 -1.33
CA LEU A 38 23.74 20.58 -1.64
C LEU A 38 23.09 20.00 -0.39
N GLN A 39 23.88 19.60 0.61
CA GLN A 39 23.36 18.91 1.78
C GLN A 39 22.89 19.85 2.89
N ILE A 40 23.59 20.95 3.13
CA ILE A 40 23.29 21.85 4.24
C ILE A 40 22.44 23.03 3.79
N ILE A 41 22.79 23.69 2.70
CA ILE A 41 22.06 24.88 2.26
C ILE A 41 20.77 24.51 1.54
N ASN A 42 20.83 23.54 0.63
CA ASN A 42 19.65 23.12 -0.15
C ASN A 42 19.01 21.82 0.31
N GLY A 43 19.52 21.16 1.36
CA GLY A 43 19.02 19.88 1.85
C GLY A 43 17.52 19.90 2.15
N GLN A 44 17.03 20.96 2.78
CA GLN A 44 15.62 21.13 3.09
C GLN A 44 14.77 21.25 1.81
N ASN A 45 15.22 22.01 0.81
CA ASN A 45 14.52 22.16 -0.46
C ASN A 45 14.41 20.83 -1.22
N TYR A 46 15.45 19.99 -1.13
CA TYR A 46 15.41 18.66 -1.72
C TYR A 46 14.48 17.71 -0.96
N ALA A 47 14.47 17.77 0.38
CA ALA A 47 13.55 17.01 1.21
C ALA A 47 12.09 17.40 0.92
N ASP A 48 11.80 18.68 0.86
CA ASP A 48 10.48 19.21 0.53
C ASP A 48 10.04 18.87 -0.90
N SER A 49 10.97 18.92 -1.85
CA SER A 49 10.70 18.51 -3.24
C SER A 49 10.44 17.01 -3.37
N PHE A 50 11.06 16.19 -2.54
CA PHE A 50 10.81 14.76 -2.50
C PHE A 50 9.40 14.48 -1.97
N THR A 51 8.98 15.15 -0.89
CA THR A 51 7.61 15.03 -0.35
C THR A 51 6.56 15.58 -1.32
N MET A 52 6.86 16.65 -2.07
CA MET A 52 5.95 17.19 -3.07
C MET A 52 5.77 16.31 -4.32
N ARG A 53 6.74 15.49 -4.69
CA ARG A 53 6.60 14.53 -5.81
C ARG A 53 5.58 13.43 -5.55
N ILE A 54 5.16 13.25 -4.31
CA ILE A 54 4.10 12.31 -3.93
C ILE A 54 2.70 12.93 -4.09
N LYS A 55 2.58 14.24 -4.30
CA LYS A 55 1.29 14.87 -4.64
C LYS A 55 0.86 14.43 -6.03
N ARG A 56 -0.06 13.48 -6.09
CA ARG A 56 -0.82 13.14 -7.30
C ARG A 56 -1.94 14.16 -7.47
N GLU A 57 -1.99 14.81 -8.62
CA GLU A 57 -3.21 15.49 -9.03
C GLU A 57 -4.28 14.42 -9.29
N VAL A 58 -5.28 14.38 -8.42
CA VAL A 58 -6.45 13.55 -8.61
C VAL A 58 -7.50 14.41 -9.28
N SER A 59 -7.77 14.15 -10.56
CA SER A 59 -8.88 14.76 -11.26
C SER A 59 -10.17 14.14 -10.76
N LEU A 60 -10.97 14.90 -10.04
CA LEU A 60 -12.31 14.47 -9.64
C LEU A 60 -13.26 14.79 -10.80
N PRO A 61 -13.89 13.79 -11.43
CA PRO A 61 -14.89 14.03 -12.45
C PRO A 61 -16.08 14.78 -11.83
N GLY A 62 -16.56 15.81 -12.52
CA GLY A 62 -17.76 16.52 -12.12
C GLY A 62 -18.98 15.60 -12.09
N THR A 63 -20.00 15.96 -11.30
CA THR A 63 -21.29 15.25 -11.26
C THR A 63 -21.96 15.34 -12.62
N ARG A 64 -22.58 14.23 -13.05
CA ARG A 64 -23.38 14.21 -14.27
C ARG A 64 -24.60 15.12 -14.10
N GLY A 65 -25.09 15.73 -15.19
CA GLY A 65 -26.33 16.53 -15.18
C GLY A 65 -27.56 15.64 -15.01
N ARG A 66 -28.64 16.23 -14.50
CA ARG A 66 -29.97 15.60 -14.47
C ARG A 66 -30.57 15.58 -15.87
N ILE A 67 -31.32 14.55 -16.19
CA ILE A 67 -32.08 14.45 -17.44
C ILE A 67 -33.55 14.72 -17.13
N TYR A 68 -34.15 15.64 -17.88
CA TYR A 68 -35.55 16.02 -17.71
C TYR A 68 -36.36 15.68 -18.96
N ASP A 69 -37.64 15.44 -18.79
CA ASP A 69 -38.58 15.37 -19.89
C ASP A 69 -38.96 16.78 -20.40
N ARG A 70 -39.79 16.84 -21.46
CA ARG A 70 -40.27 18.10 -22.02
C ARG A 70 -41.15 18.92 -21.05
N ASN A 71 -41.66 18.31 -19.97
CA ASN A 71 -42.50 18.93 -18.97
C ASN A 71 -41.71 19.34 -17.72
N GLY A 72 -40.37 19.12 -17.73
CA GLY A 72 -39.50 19.42 -16.60
C GLY A 72 -39.47 18.33 -15.51
N GLN A 73 -40.07 17.17 -15.75
CA GLN A 73 -39.98 16.05 -14.82
C GLN A 73 -38.62 15.35 -14.94
N VAL A 74 -38.01 14.99 -13.80
CA VAL A 74 -36.74 14.32 -13.73
C VAL A 74 -36.88 12.88 -14.21
N LEU A 75 -36.24 12.54 -15.34
CA LEU A 75 -36.17 11.17 -15.89
C LEU A 75 -34.98 10.39 -15.30
N ALA A 76 -33.87 11.06 -15.04
CA ALA A 76 -32.70 10.46 -14.40
C ALA A 76 -32.01 11.50 -13.52
N ASP A 77 -31.68 11.10 -12.31
CA ASP A 77 -30.95 11.90 -11.33
C ASP A 77 -29.68 11.16 -10.86
N ASN A 78 -28.76 11.89 -10.27
CA ASN A 78 -27.57 11.31 -9.67
C ASN A 78 -27.79 11.11 -8.18
N VAL A 79 -27.53 9.91 -7.72
CA VAL A 79 -27.41 9.62 -6.29
C VAL A 79 -25.97 9.79 -5.90
N LEU A 80 -25.71 10.67 -4.94
CA LEU A 80 -24.37 10.86 -4.41
C LEU A 80 -23.97 9.58 -3.65
N SER A 81 -22.91 8.93 -4.11
CA SER A 81 -22.30 7.82 -3.39
C SER A 81 -20.87 8.20 -2.99
N TYR A 82 -20.50 7.84 -1.79
CA TYR A 82 -19.15 8.06 -1.27
C TYR A 82 -18.34 6.77 -1.40
N SER A 83 -17.08 6.91 -1.72
CA SER A 83 -16.13 5.80 -1.72
C SER A 83 -14.93 6.15 -0.85
N VAL A 84 -14.44 5.18 -0.11
CA VAL A 84 -13.20 5.32 0.66
C VAL A 84 -12.06 4.79 -0.17
N THR A 85 -11.07 5.64 -0.44
CA THR A 85 -9.83 5.25 -1.11
C THR A 85 -8.74 5.04 -0.07
N MET A 86 -7.96 4.00 -0.22
CA MET A 86 -6.82 3.70 0.63
C MET A 86 -5.53 3.71 -0.18
N GLU A 87 -4.60 4.56 0.20
CA GLU A 87 -3.25 4.60 -0.37
C GLU A 87 -2.23 4.14 0.67
N ASP A 88 -1.31 3.27 0.23
CA ASP A 88 -0.22 2.80 1.07
C ASP A 88 1.01 3.69 0.85
N ASN A 89 1.13 4.71 1.69
CA ASN A 89 2.27 5.64 1.71
C ASN A 89 3.23 5.36 2.89
N GLY A 90 3.07 4.25 3.57
CA GLY A 90 3.85 3.88 4.74
C GLY A 90 5.26 3.39 4.40
N THR A 91 6.20 3.71 5.27
CA THR A 91 7.53 3.09 5.30
C THR A 91 7.51 1.98 6.35
N TYR A 92 7.78 0.76 5.92
CA TYR A 92 7.73 -0.43 6.78
C TYR A 92 9.10 -1.11 6.85
N LYS A 93 9.48 -1.59 8.03
CA LYS A 93 10.73 -2.33 8.23
C LYS A 93 10.67 -3.75 7.65
N SER A 94 9.47 -4.32 7.55
CA SER A 94 9.27 -5.67 7.05
C SER A 94 7.91 -5.85 6.36
N ALA A 95 7.81 -6.90 5.52
CA ALA A 95 6.54 -7.27 4.91
C ALA A 95 5.47 -7.63 5.96
N ARG A 96 5.86 -8.23 7.09
CA ARG A 96 4.96 -8.57 8.20
C ARG A 96 4.33 -7.32 8.82
N GLU A 97 5.17 -6.33 9.13
CA GLU A 97 4.72 -5.04 9.67
C GLU A 97 3.74 -4.35 8.72
N LYS A 98 4.08 -4.33 7.43
CA LYS A 98 3.21 -3.79 6.39
C LYS A 98 1.84 -4.45 6.40
N GLN A 99 1.81 -5.78 6.31
CA GLN A 99 0.54 -6.52 6.21
C GLN A 99 -0.29 -6.37 7.49
N SER A 100 0.33 -6.46 8.66
CA SER A 100 -0.33 -6.25 9.95
C SER A 100 -0.93 -4.84 10.07
N THR A 101 -0.18 -3.81 9.67
CA THR A 101 -0.66 -2.43 9.70
C THR A 101 -1.85 -2.22 8.76
N LEU A 102 -1.77 -2.77 7.55
CA LEU A 102 -2.88 -2.71 6.60
C LEU A 102 -4.11 -3.45 7.12
N ASN A 103 -3.95 -4.66 7.67
CA ASN A 103 -5.06 -5.42 8.23
C ASN A 103 -5.76 -4.67 9.37
N ARG A 104 -4.97 -4.12 10.30
CA ARG A 104 -5.49 -3.31 11.40
C ARG A 104 -6.22 -2.05 10.92
N THR A 105 -5.69 -1.39 9.91
CA THR A 105 -6.33 -0.19 9.33
C THR A 105 -7.67 -0.54 8.68
N VAL A 106 -7.71 -1.61 7.90
CA VAL A 106 -8.94 -2.10 7.27
C VAL A 106 -9.98 -2.50 8.31
N LEU A 107 -9.60 -3.22 9.37
CA LEU A 107 -10.53 -3.57 10.46
C LEU A 107 -11.13 -2.33 11.13
N LYS A 108 -10.32 -1.32 11.42
CA LYS A 108 -10.83 -0.06 11.97
C LYS A 108 -11.82 0.64 11.03
N VAL A 109 -11.57 0.59 9.72
CA VAL A 109 -12.52 1.14 8.74
C VAL A 109 -13.82 0.35 8.73
N ILE A 110 -13.75 -0.98 8.80
CA ILE A 110 -14.94 -1.84 8.92
C ILE A 110 -15.75 -1.46 10.16
N ASP A 111 -15.09 -1.39 11.32
CA ASP A 111 -15.75 -1.04 12.59
C ASP A 111 -16.43 0.34 12.53
N ILE A 112 -15.78 1.34 11.93
CA ILE A 112 -16.36 2.68 11.77
C ILE A 112 -17.59 2.61 10.85
N VAL A 113 -17.51 1.95 9.73
CA VAL A 113 -18.62 1.83 8.77
C VAL A 113 -19.81 1.12 9.41
N GLU A 114 -19.57 0.00 10.09
CA GLU A 114 -20.63 -0.77 10.75
C GLU A 114 -21.25 -0.04 11.94
N SER A 115 -20.46 0.74 12.68
CA SER A 115 -20.97 1.58 13.79
C SER A 115 -21.94 2.68 13.31
N HIS A 116 -21.84 3.08 12.03
CA HIS A 116 -22.77 4.04 11.41
C HIS A 116 -23.94 3.36 10.68
N GLY A 117 -24.11 2.04 10.84
CA GLY A 117 -25.24 1.30 10.27
C GLY A 117 -25.08 0.91 8.80
N ASP A 118 -23.90 1.06 8.26
CA ASP A 118 -23.58 0.66 6.88
C ASP A 118 -22.85 -0.69 6.86
N ASN A 119 -22.77 -1.31 5.69
CA ASN A 119 -22.10 -2.58 5.51
C ASN A 119 -21.07 -2.51 4.40
N VAL A 120 -20.02 -3.32 4.56
CA VAL A 120 -19.05 -3.53 3.51
C VAL A 120 -19.71 -4.26 2.35
N ILE A 121 -19.72 -3.64 1.17
CA ILE A 121 -20.20 -4.25 -0.06
C ILE A 121 -18.98 -4.78 -0.81
N GLY A 122 -18.92 -6.08 -1.01
CA GLY A 122 -17.90 -6.74 -1.81
C GLY A 122 -18.49 -7.86 -2.62
N ASP A 123 -18.14 -7.90 -3.90
CA ASP A 123 -18.45 -9.03 -4.77
C ASP A 123 -17.32 -10.06 -4.64
N PHE A 124 -17.28 -10.71 -3.49
CA PHE A 124 -16.30 -11.76 -3.22
C PHE A 124 -16.97 -13.14 -3.37
N GLY A 125 -16.36 -14.03 -4.13
CA GLY A 125 -16.94 -15.32 -4.49
C GLY A 125 -17.07 -16.33 -3.35
N ILE A 126 -16.95 -15.90 -2.08
CA ILE A 126 -17.09 -16.73 -0.88
C ILE A 126 -18.01 -16.01 0.11
N VAL A 127 -18.90 -16.76 0.74
CA VAL A 127 -19.77 -16.31 1.85
C VAL A 127 -19.61 -17.23 3.06
N TYR A 128 -19.90 -16.72 4.25
CA TYR A 128 -19.92 -17.49 5.48
C TYR A 128 -21.37 -17.78 5.87
N GLN A 129 -21.76 -19.04 5.87
CA GLN A 129 -23.11 -19.47 6.20
C GLN A 129 -23.07 -20.83 6.93
N ASN A 130 -23.96 -21.00 7.90
CA ASN A 130 -24.09 -22.27 8.66
C ASN A 130 -22.79 -22.79 9.30
N GLY A 131 -21.88 -21.88 9.67
CA GLY A 131 -20.63 -22.25 10.35
C GLY A 131 -19.47 -22.63 9.43
N SER A 132 -19.61 -22.50 8.11
CA SER A 132 -18.55 -22.80 7.14
C SER A 132 -18.51 -21.77 6.01
N TYR A 133 -17.36 -21.65 5.33
CA TYR A 133 -17.25 -20.86 4.11
C TYR A 133 -17.74 -21.65 2.92
N THR A 134 -18.50 -21.01 2.04
CA THR A 134 -19.05 -21.61 0.83
C THR A 134 -18.82 -20.70 -0.37
N TYR A 135 -18.58 -21.30 -1.54
CA TYR A 135 -18.51 -20.55 -2.79
C TYR A 135 -19.89 -20.10 -3.25
N THR A 136 -19.97 -18.88 -3.78
CA THR A 136 -21.18 -18.36 -4.42
C THR A 136 -21.22 -18.63 -5.93
N GLN A 137 -20.12 -19.10 -6.49
CA GLN A 137 -19.94 -19.39 -7.90
C GLN A 137 -19.74 -20.86 -8.13
N GLU A 138 -20.11 -21.34 -9.32
CA GLU A 138 -19.98 -22.74 -9.72
C GLU A 138 -19.31 -22.87 -11.10
N GLY A 139 -18.89 -24.08 -11.42
CA GLY A 139 -18.35 -24.45 -12.72
C GLY A 139 -17.14 -23.61 -13.13
N ARG A 140 -17.17 -23.10 -14.37
CA ARG A 140 -16.04 -22.35 -14.94
C ARG A 140 -15.79 -21.01 -14.24
N ALA A 141 -16.84 -20.37 -13.71
CA ALA A 141 -16.71 -19.12 -12.98
C ALA A 141 -15.93 -19.33 -11.65
N LEU A 142 -16.23 -20.41 -10.94
CA LEU A 142 -15.49 -20.80 -9.75
C LEU A 142 -14.01 -21.08 -10.04
N LEU A 143 -13.71 -21.77 -11.14
CA LEU A 143 -12.34 -22.07 -11.53
C LEU A 143 -11.58 -20.77 -11.90
N ARG A 144 -12.25 -19.84 -12.57
CA ARG A 144 -11.67 -18.53 -12.86
C ARG A 144 -11.37 -17.75 -11.58
N PHE A 145 -12.31 -17.74 -10.63
CA PHE A 145 -12.13 -17.12 -9.34
C PHE A 145 -10.94 -17.72 -8.56
N LYS A 146 -10.82 -19.06 -8.57
CA LYS A 146 -9.65 -19.74 -7.97
C LYS A 146 -8.34 -19.33 -8.66
N ALA A 147 -8.31 -19.34 -9.99
CA ALA A 147 -7.13 -18.94 -10.76
C ALA A 147 -6.71 -17.48 -10.42
N ASP A 148 -7.66 -16.56 -10.33
CA ASP A 148 -7.40 -15.15 -9.97
C ASP A 148 -6.82 -15.02 -8.55
N ILE A 149 -7.33 -15.78 -7.59
CA ILE A 149 -6.79 -15.79 -6.21
C ILE A 149 -5.37 -16.32 -6.18
N TYR A 150 -5.08 -17.42 -6.86
CA TYR A 150 -3.71 -17.98 -6.91
C TYR A 150 -2.77 -17.14 -7.78
N GLY A 151 -3.31 -16.27 -8.64
CA GLY A 151 -2.55 -15.35 -9.49
C GLY A 151 -2.19 -15.94 -10.85
N TYR A 152 -2.97 -16.88 -11.35
CA TYR A 152 -2.81 -17.48 -12.67
C TYR A 152 -3.57 -16.71 -13.74
N SER A 153 -2.98 -16.62 -14.93
CA SER A 153 -3.62 -15.99 -16.09
C SER A 153 -4.68 -16.86 -16.75
N SER A 154 -4.53 -18.19 -16.68
CA SER A 154 -5.47 -19.17 -17.22
C SER A 154 -5.98 -20.14 -16.15
N ILE A 155 -7.15 -20.70 -16.37
CA ILE A 155 -7.72 -21.77 -15.56
C ILE A 155 -6.88 -23.05 -15.68
N ASP A 156 -6.26 -23.24 -16.84
CA ASP A 156 -5.48 -24.43 -17.15
C ASP A 156 -4.15 -24.49 -16.38
N ASP A 157 -3.73 -23.36 -15.80
CA ASP A 157 -2.51 -23.27 -14.98
C ASP A 157 -2.75 -23.71 -13.53
N LEU A 158 -4.01 -23.97 -13.12
CA LEU A 158 -4.35 -24.43 -11.78
C LEU A 158 -3.79 -25.83 -11.54
N LYS A 159 -3.17 -26.02 -10.39
CA LYS A 159 -2.71 -27.32 -9.93
C LYS A 159 -3.90 -28.20 -9.53
N PRO A 160 -3.76 -29.53 -9.61
CA PRO A 160 -4.84 -30.45 -9.19
C PRO A 160 -5.37 -30.20 -7.78
N GLU A 161 -4.49 -29.83 -6.83
CA GLU A 161 -4.83 -29.49 -5.44
C GLU A 161 -5.65 -28.19 -5.37
N GLU A 162 -5.27 -27.17 -6.16
CA GLU A 162 -5.92 -25.87 -6.20
C GLU A 162 -7.28 -25.94 -6.91
N TYR A 163 -7.42 -26.87 -7.84
CA TYR A 163 -8.66 -27.13 -8.55
C TYR A 163 -9.78 -27.63 -7.63
N VAL A 164 -9.45 -28.53 -6.70
CA VAL A 164 -10.41 -29.16 -5.76
C VAL A 164 -10.52 -28.40 -4.45
N ALA A 165 -9.70 -27.35 -4.22
CA ALA A 165 -9.65 -26.62 -2.96
C ALA A 165 -11.03 -26.16 -2.51
N THR A 166 -11.36 -26.39 -1.24
CA THR A 166 -12.58 -25.93 -0.59
C THR A 166 -12.54 -24.43 -0.30
N ALA A 167 -13.68 -23.84 0.05
CA ALA A 167 -13.74 -22.42 0.41
C ALA A 167 -12.98 -22.13 1.72
N ASP A 168 -12.99 -23.06 2.67
CA ASP A 168 -12.23 -22.95 3.92
C ASP A 168 -10.72 -22.93 3.65
N GLU A 169 -10.20 -23.85 2.84
CA GLU A 169 -8.79 -23.90 2.42
C GLU A 169 -8.39 -22.62 1.66
N MET A 170 -9.30 -22.05 0.87
CA MET A 170 -9.06 -20.82 0.15
C MET A 170 -8.93 -19.62 1.09
N ILE A 171 -9.78 -19.51 2.10
CA ILE A 171 -9.68 -18.48 3.15
C ILE A 171 -8.39 -18.66 3.94
N GLU A 172 -8.03 -19.89 4.32
CA GLU A 172 -6.78 -20.18 5.00
C GLU A 172 -5.56 -19.74 4.15
N TYR A 173 -5.56 -20.06 2.85
CA TYR A 173 -4.52 -19.60 1.92
C TYR A 173 -4.40 -18.06 1.88
N LEU A 174 -5.54 -17.35 1.82
CA LEU A 174 -5.58 -15.89 1.81
C LEU A 174 -5.10 -15.29 3.15
N CYS A 175 -5.38 -15.94 4.26
CA CYS A 175 -4.88 -15.55 5.59
C CYS A 175 -3.39 -15.85 5.78
N GLY A 176 -2.80 -16.68 4.93
CA GLY A 176 -1.44 -17.19 5.04
C GLY A 176 -0.35 -16.20 4.61
N LYS A 177 0.92 -16.68 4.71
CA LYS A 177 2.15 -15.93 4.38
C LYS A 177 2.21 -15.44 2.92
N LYS A 178 1.59 -16.17 2.01
CA LYS A 178 1.66 -15.86 0.57
C LYS A 178 0.77 -14.69 0.18
N LYS A 179 -0.20 -14.33 1.01
CA LYS A 179 -1.20 -13.29 0.73
C LYS A 179 -1.25 -12.22 1.82
N PHE A 180 -2.18 -12.30 2.77
CA PHE A 180 -2.51 -11.14 3.62
C PHE A 180 -1.96 -11.19 5.04
N TRP A 181 -1.34 -12.29 5.48
CA TRP A 181 -0.76 -12.42 6.81
C TRP A 181 -1.77 -12.11 7.94
N ILE A 182 -2.98 -12.67 7.86
CA ILE A 182 -4.04 -12.43 8.84
C ILE A 182 -3.91 -13.37 10.04
N SER A 183 -3.51 -14.62 9.81
CA SER A 183 -3.41 -15.63 10.86
C SER A 183 -2.38 -15.25 11.93
N PRO A 184 -2.75 -15.23 13.23
CA PRO A 184 -1.83 -14.88 14.32
C PRO A 184 -0.62 -15.81 14.43
N ASP A 185 -0.79 -17.09 14.08
CA ASP A 185 0.27 -18.12 14.12
C ASP A 185 1.51 -17.79 13.25
N LEU A 186 1.37 -16.83 12.37
CA LEU A 186 2.45 -16.35 11.50
C LEU A 186 3.41 -15.38 12.18
N TYR A 187 3.08 -14.96 13.40
CA TYR A 187 3.81 -13.96 14.17
C TYR A 187 4.31 -14.56 15.48
N THR A 188 5.42 -14.06 15.99
CA THR A 188 5.85 -14.35 17.35
C THR A 188 5.04 -13.53 18.36
N GLU A 189 5.01 -13.95 19.63
CA GLU A 189 4.29 -13.21 20.69
C GLU A 189 4.75 -11.75 20.81
N GLU A 190 6.05 -11.50 20.63
CA GLU A 190 6.63 -10.14 20.61
C GLU A 190 6.10 -9.32 19.44
N GLN A 191 6.04 -9.94 18.25
CA GLN A 191 5.52 -9.30 17.03
C GLN A 191 4.02 -9.03 17.12
N ILE A 192 3.24 -9.92 17.74
CA ILE A 192 1.81 -9.70 17.97
C ILE A 192 1.60 -8.44 18.81
N LYS A 193 2.39 -8.26 19.87
CA LYS A 193 2.33 -7.07 20.73
C LYS A 193 2.85 -5.81 20.02
N GLU A 194 3.98 -5.91 19.33
CA GLU A 194 4.61 -4.79 18.64
C GLU A 194 3.73 -4.27 17.49
N TYR A 195 3.25 -5.17 16.63
CA TYR A 195 2.46 -4.81 15.45
C TYR A 195 0.96 -4.73 15.74
N LYS A 196 0.54 -5.06 16.98
CA LYS A 196 -0.87 -5.09 17.41
C LYS A 196 -1.72 -5.94 16.46
N VAL A 197 -1.25 -7.16 16.22
CA VAL A 197 -1.97 -8.13 15.36
C VAL A 197 -3.27 -8.53 16.04
N PRO A 198 -4.42 -8.45 15.34
CA PRO A 198 -5.70 -8.92 15.89
C PRO A 198 -5.67 -10.43 16.07
N THR A 199 -6.00 -10.91 17.27
CA THR A 199 -5.98 -12.35 17.61
C THR A 199 -7.37 -12.98 17.66
N ASP A 200 -8.39 -12.18 17.97
CA ASP A 200 -9.74 -12.66 18.26
C ASP A 200 -10.73 -12.23 17.17
N LEU A 201 -10.44 -12.62 15.92
CA LEU A 201 -11.31 -12.32 14.78
C LEU A 201 -12.38 -13.42 14.62
N THR A 202 -13.63 -13.01 14.49
CA THR A 202 -14.70 -13.91 14.09
C THR A 202 -14.56 -14.31 12.62
N PRO A 203 -15.09 -15.49 12.20
CA PRO A 203 -15.06 -15.90 10.79
C PRO A 203 -15.66 -14.88 9.82
N GLU A 204 -16.70 -14.18 10.26
CA GLU A 204 -17.31 -13.09 9.47
C GLU A 204 -16.37 -11.88 9.31
N GLN A 205 -15.66 -11.49 10.37
CA GLN A 205 -14.67 -10.43 10.32
C GLN A 205 -13.47 -10.79 9.43
N ILE A 206 -13.04 -12.05 9.49
CA ILE A 206 -12.00 -12.57 8.60
C ILE A 206 -12.46 -12.47 7.15
N LEU A 207 -13.68 -12.88 6.84
CA LEU A 207 -14.22 -12.80 5.48
C LEU A 207 -14.29 -11.35 4.98
N LYS A 208 -14.81 -10.41 5.78
CA LYS A 208 -14.86 -8.99 5.46
C LYS A 208 -13.47 -8.43 5.21
N LEU A 209 -12.51 -8.75 6.09
CA LEU A 209 -11.13 -8.33 5.96
C LEU A 209 -10.49 -8.86 4.67
N VAL A 210 -10.67 -10.16 4.39
CA VAL A 210 -10.16 -10.81 3.17
C VAL A 210 -10.78 -10.19 1.92
N THR A 211 -12.09 -9.94 1.93
CA THR A 211 -12.81 -9.30 0.81
C THR A 211 -12.23 -7.95 0.46
N ILE A 212 -12.05 -7.07 1.45
CA ILE A 212 -11.47 -5.74 1.25
C ILE A 212 -10.01 -5.84 0.82
N ARG A 213 -9.22 -6.69 1.47
CA ARG A 213 -7.80 -6.89 1.13
C ARG A 213 -7.63 -7.42 -0.30
N TYR A 214 -8.49 -8.30 -0.73
CA TYR A 214 -8.50 -8.81 -2.09
C TYR A 214 -8.87 -7.71 -3.09
N ALA A 215 -9.92 -6.94 -2.83
CA ALA A 215 -10.32 -5.81 -3.67
C ALA A 215 -9.20 -4.75 -3.81
N ILE A 216 -8.49 -4.45 -2.72
CA ILE A 216 -7.34 -3.53 -2.74
C ILE A 216 -6.16 -4.12 -3.54
N SER A 217 -5.93 -5.43 -3.47
CA SER A 217 -4.81 -6.08 -4.13
C SER A 217 -5.03 -6.30 -5.62
N SER A 218 -6.27 -6.51 -6.04
CA SER A 218 -6.66 -6.82 -7.43
C SER A 218 -6.84 -5.58 -8.30
N ASN A 219 -7.13 -4.43 -7.70
CA ASN A 219 -7.37 -3.19 -8.43
C ASN A 219 -6.18 -2.25 -8.40
N SER A 220 -5.85 -1.67 -9.56
CA SER A 220 -4.85 -0.59 -9.66
C SER A 220 -5.29 0.67 -8.91
N PHE A 221 -6.60 0.86 -8.74
CA PHE A 221 -7.20 1.89 -7.90
C PHE A 221 -7.73 1.22 -6.64
N LYS A 222 -7.12 1.53 -5.52
CA LYS A 222 -7.47 1.02 -4.18
C LYS A 222 -8.72 1.71 -3.64
N CYS A 223 -9.84 1.51 -4.33
CA CYS A 223 -11.13 2.10 -3.97
C CYS A 223 -12.05 1.01 -3.41
N ILE A 224 -12.60 1.27 -2.23
CA ILE A 224 -13.59 0.43 -1.58
C ILE A 224 -14.91 1.20 -1.63
N SER A 225 -15.93 0.63 -2.28
CA SER A 225 -17.25 1.23 -2.30
C SER A 225 -18.04 0.79 -1.06
N PHE A 226 -18.57 1.78 -0.35
CA PHE A 226 -19.54 1.57 0.73
C PHE A 226 -20.89 2.13 0.27
N ARG A 227 -21.98 1.51 0.65
CA ARG A 227 -23.30 2.05 0.44
C ARG A 227 -23.60 2.99 1.62
N ALA A 228 -23.15 4.24 1.52
CA ALA A 228 -23.46 5.23 2.53
C ALA A 228 -24.94 5.61 2.43
N ILE A 229 -25.72 5.15 3.37
CA ILE A 229 -26.99 5.77 3.73
C ILE A 229 -26.63 6.75 4.85
N ASP A 230 -26.52 8.04 4.53
CA ASP A 230 -26.30 9.17 5.44
C ASP A 230 -25.02 9.15 6.30
N ILE A 231 -23.86 9.23 5.66
CA ILE A 231 -22.66 9.73 6.36
C ILE A 231 -22.70 11.27 6.27
N ILE A 232 -23.30 11.90 7.26
CA ILE A 232 -23.06 13.33 7.54
C ILE A 232 -21.66 13.39 8.12
N CYS A 233 -20.68 13.80 7.32
CA CYS A 233 -19.36 14.17 7.81
C CYS A 233 -19.51 15.37 8.74
N PHE A 234 -19.40 15.17 10.03
CA PHE A 234 -18.97 16.21 10.95
C PHE A 234 -17.44 16.31 10.84
N LEU A 235 -16.97 17.35 10.17
CA LEU A 235 -15.64 17.92 10.34
C LEU A 235 -15.57 18.70 11.65
#